data_5f77414afb9d233512df2510b57300e2
#
_entry.id   5f77414afb9d233512df2510b57300e2
#
_cell.length_a   1.000
_cell.length_b   1.000
_cell.length_c   1.000
_cell.angle_alpha   90.00
_cell.angle_beta   90.00
_cell.angle_gamma   90.00
#
_symmetry.space_group_name_H-M   'P 1'
#
loop_
_entity.id
_entity.type
_entity.pdbx_description
1 polymer ?
#
loop_
_entity_poly.entity_id
_entity_poly.type
_entity_poly.pdbx_seq_one_letter_code
_entity_poly.pdbx_strand_id
1 'polypeptide(L)'
;MEGPQGKSSIDIDLDIFNLDIKDKEISIKPKKIDENTKRLWGMNRSLINNAVIGSSTGYEKILELVGVGYRAALKGNKLNLQLGYSHDIDFDIPDGIKIVVEKQTTLKITGSDKQKVGSVASKLKTLRKIEPYKGKGVREKGQYVLKKEGKKK
;
A
#
# COMPACT_ATOMS: atom_id res chain seq x y z
N MET A 1 4.15 -18.29 -2.17
CA MET A 1 4.78 -17.89 -3.43
C MET A 1 6.06 -17.10 -3.16
N GLU A 2 7.07 -17.37 -3.91
CA GLU A 2 8.38 -16.76 -3.77
C GLU A 2 8.85 -16.22 -5.11
N GLY A 3 9.38 -15.02 -5.15
CA GLY A 3 9.86 -14.39 -6.37
C GLY A 3 10.95 -13.37 -6.10
N PRO A 4 11.47 -12.68 -7.16
CA PRO A 4 12.58 -11.74 -7.01
C PRO A 4 12.31 -10.59 -6.04
N GLN A 5 11.05 -10.20 -5.85
CA GLN A 5 10.66 -9.08 -5.00
C GLN A 5 10.28 -9.49 -3.57
N GLY A 6 10.10 -10.77 -3.31
CA GLY A 6 9.78 -11.26 -1.98
C GLY A 6 8.93 -12.50 -1.96
N LYS A 7 8.46 -12.84 -0.76
CA LYS A 7 7.60 -14.01 -0.52
C LYS A 7 6.21 -13.56 -0.13
N SER A 8 5.21 -14.28 -0.64
CA SER A 8 3.81 -14.06 -0.27
C SER A 8 3.16 -15.38 0.08
N SER A 9 2.30 -15.38 1.10
CA SER A 9 1.50 -16.54 1.45
C SER A 9 0.02 -16.17 1.47
N ILE A 10 -0.82 -17.06 0.99
CA ILE A 10 -2.26 -16.91 0.96
C ILE A 10 -2.88 -18.19 1.49
N ASP A 11 -3.79 -18.05 2.45
CA ASP A 11 -4.55 -19.16 2.98
C ASP A 11 -5.78 -19.43 2.10
N ILE A 12 -5.90 -20.64 1.60
CA ILE A 12 -7.02 -21.07 0.76
C ILE A 12 -7.68 -22.26 1.42
N ASP A 13 -9.01 -22.21 1.51
CA ASP A 13 -9.79 -23.31 2.03
C ASP A 13 -9.93 -24.42 0.98
N LEU A 14 -9.15 -25.48 1.17
CA LEU A 14 -9.15 -26.63 0.25
C LEU A 14 -10.41 -27.49 0.34
N ASP A 15 -11.22 -27.30 1.38
CA ASP A 15 -12.52 -27.98 1.48
C ASP A 15 -13.54 -27.41 0.51
N ILE A 16 -13.38 -26.13 0.16
CA ILE A 16 -14.28 -25.41 -0.74
C ILE A 16 -13.74 -25.33 -2.16
N PHE A 17 -12.42 -25.24 -2.33
CA PHE A 17 -11.78 -25.02 -3.61
C PHE A 17 -10.79 -26.11 -3.98
N ASN A 18 -10.67 -26.36 -5.26
CA ASN A 18 -9.59 -27.13 -5.85
C ASN A 18 -8.50 -26.20 -6.35
N LEU A 19 -7.27 -26.43 -5.94
CA LEU A 19 -6.12 -25.64 -6.33
C LEU A 19 -5.22 -26.48 -7.23
N ASP A 20 -5.01 -26.03 -8.46
CA ASP A 20 -4.08 -26.62 -9.41
C ASP A 20 -2.88 -25.69 -9.58
N ILE A 21 -1.68 -26.22 -9.32
CA ILE A 21 -0.43 -25.49 -9.51
C ILE A 21 0.38 -26.19 -10.60
N LYS A 22 0.54 -25.51 -11.73
CA LYS A 22 1.40 -25.95 -12.83
C LYS A 22 2.60 -25.00 -12.90
N ASP A 23 3.66 -25.39 -13.60
CA ASP A 23 4.92 -24.64 -13.66
C ASP A 23 4.73 -23.15 -14.03
N LYS A 24 3.74 -22.82 -14.83
CA LYS A 24 3.48 -21.45 -15.30
C LYS A 24 2.10 -20.92 -14.94
N GLU A 25 1.26 -21.74 -14.36
CA GLU A 25 -0.13 -21.36 -14.09
C GLU A 25 -0.59 -21.86 -12.73
N ILE A 26 -1.36 -21.03 -12.06
CA ILE A 26 -2.09 -21.38 -10.84
C ILE A 26 -3.57 -21.21 -11.15
N SER A 27 -4.33 -22.28 -10.99
CA SER A 27 -5.78 -22.22 -11.17
C SER A 27 -6.52 -22.63 -9.91
N ILE A 28 -7.61 -21.95 -9.65
CA ILE A 28 -8.49 -22.23 -8.52
C ILE A 28 -9.92 -22.39 -9.04
N LYS A 29 -10.57 -23.47 -8.61
CA LYS A 29 -11.95 -23.78 -9.00
C LYS A 29 -12.77 -24.18 -7.78
N PRO A 30 -14.05 -23.77 -7.68
CA PRO A 30 -14.90 -24.21 -6.59
C PRO A 30 -15.33 -25.66 -6.76
N LYS A 31 -15.44 -26.37 -5.65
CA LYS A 31 -15.97 -27.76 -5.64
C LYS A 31 -17.46 -27.78 -5.82
N LYS A 32 -18.17 -26.83 -5.24
CA LYS A 32 -19.61 -26.61 -5.42
C LYS A 32 -19.84 -25.19 -5.86
N ILE A 33 -20.79 -24.98 -6.75
CA ILE A 33 -21.13 -23.65 -7.25
C ILE A 33 -22.37 -23.15 -6.52
N ASP A 34 -22.21 -22.18 -5.62
CA ASP A 34 -23.30 -21.40 -5.01
C ASP A 34 -22.89 -19.92 -4.96
N GLU A 35 -23.77 -19.04 -4.49
CA GLU A 35 -23.51 -17.61 -4.46
C GLU A 35 -22.31 -17.24 -3.58
N ASN A 36 -22.20 -17.85 -2.41
CA ASN A 36 -21.09 -17.59 -1.50
C ASN A 36 -19.77 -18.09 -2.06
N THR A 37 -19.79 -19.28 -2.68
CA THR A 37 -18.61 -19.87 -3.31
C THR A 37 -18.11 -19.01 -4.48
N LYS A 38 -19.01 -18.45 -5.28
CA LYS A 38 -18.63 -17.54 -6.38
C LYS A 38 -17.94 -16.30 -5.87
N ARG A 39 -18.43 -15.70 -4.80
CA ARG A 39 -17.80 -14.51 -4.19
C ARG A 39 -16.40 -14.82 -3.68
N LEU A 40 -16.26 -15.90 -2.92
CA LEU A 40 -14.98 -16.34 -2.39
C LEU A 40 -14.00 -16.72 -3.49
N TRP A 41 -14.50 -17.33 -4.56
CA TRP A 41 -13.68 -17.69 -5.73
C TRP A 41 -13.07 -16.46 -6.37
N GLY A 42 -13.89 -15.45 -6.65
CA GLY A 42 -13.41 -14.19 -7.20
C GLY A 42 -12.39 -13.50 -6.31
N MET A 43 -12.66 -13.46 -5.00
CA MET A 43 -11.74 -12.90 -4.01
C MET A 43 -10.40 -13.64 -3.98
N ASN A 44 -10.42 -14.96 -3.89
CA ASN A 44 -9.21 -15.76 -3.84
C ASN A 44 -8.39 -15.66 -5.13
N ARG A 45 -9.06 -15.65 -6.28
CA ARG A 45 -8.38 -15.43 -7.57
C ARG A 45 -7.66 -14.08 -7.60
N SER A 46 -8.31 -13.03 -7.13
CA SER A 46 -7.71 -11.70 -7.08
C SER A 46 -6.51 -11.65 -6.13
N LEU A 47 -6.61 -12.29 -4.97
CA LEU A 47 -5.52 -12.37 -4.01
C LEU A 47 -4.31 -13.12 -4.57
N ILE A 48 -4.55 -14.24 -5.26
CA ILE A 48 -3.49 -15.02 -5.90
C ILE A 48 -2.81 -14.19 -7.00
N ASN A 49 -3.60 -13.53 -7.84
CA ASN A 49 -3.06 -12.68 -8.89
C ASN A 49 -2.22 -11.54 -8.32
N ASN A 50 -2.69 -10.89 -7.27
CA ASN A 50 -1.94 -9.83 -6.59
C ASN A 50 -0.64 -10.36 -6.00
N ALA A 51 -0.65 -11.55 -5.43
CA ALA A 51 0.55 -12.15 -4.86
C ALA A 51 1.57 -12.51 -5.95
N VAL A 52 1.14 -13.02 -7.09
CA VAL A 52 2.01 -13.32 -8.23
C VAL A 52 2.68 -12.05 -8.74
N ILE A 53 1.90 -10.99 -8.97
CA ILE A 53 2.44 -9.70 -9.41
C ILE A 53 3.40 -9.13 -8.36
N GLY A 54 3.02 -9.17 -7.10
CA GLY A 54 3.84 -8.65 -6.00
C GLY A 54 5.16 -9.39 -5.84
N SER A 55 5.18 -10.70 -6.05
CA SER A 55 6.40 -11.50 -5.97
C SER A 55 7.32 -11.30 -7.17
N SER A 56 6.78 -11.00 -8.35
CA SER A 56 7.58 -10.84 -9.57
C SER A 56 8.03 -9.40 -9.80
N THR A 57 7.12 -8.43 -9.79
CA THR A 57 7.42 -7.01 -10.06
C THR A 57 7.36 -6.13 -8.82
N GLY A 58 6.59 -6.54 -7.80
CA GLY A 58 6.37 -5.75 -6.61
C GLY A 58 5.31 -4.67 -6.81
N TYR A 59 4.94 -4.04 -5.69
CA TYR A 59 4.02 -2.91 -5.69
C TYR A 59 4.74 -1.67 -5.18
N GLU A 60 4.36 -0.53 -5.72
CA GLU A 60 4.95 0.74 -5.41
C GLU A 60 3.88 1.81 -5.24
N LYS A 61 4.02 2.62 -4.18
CA LYS A 61 3.23 3.84 -4.03
C LYS A 61 4.16 4.99 -3.70
N ILE A 62 3.89 6.13 -4.30
CA ILE A 62 4.66 7.34 -4.10
C ILE A 62 3.80 8.36 -3.38
N LEU A 63 4.29 8.84 -2.23
CA LEU A 63 3.63 9.87 -1.44
C LEU A 63 4.44 11.15 -1.51
N GLU A 64 3.75 12.27 -1.55
CA GLU A 64 4.37 13.59 -1.55
C GLU A 64 3.97 14.36 -0.28
N LEU A 65 4.94 15.01 0.34
CA LEU A 65 4.70 15.90 1.46
C LEU A 65 4.58 17.33 0.91
N VAL A 66 3.41 17.90 1.03
CA VAL A 66 3.13 19.25 0.55
C VAL A 66 2.94 20.20 1.74
N GLY A 67 3.82 21.15 1.87
CA GLY A 67 3.77 22.13 2.94
C GLY A 67 5.14 22.71 3.27
N VAL A 68 5.18 23.92 3.75
CA VAL A 68 6.42 24.58 4.14
C VAL A 68 7.01 23.89 5.38
N GLY A 69 8.26 23.47 5.31
CA GLY A 69 8.95 22.81 6.40
C GLY A 69 8.62 21.34 6.58
N TYR A 70 7.77 20.76 5.72
CA TYR A 70 7.48 19.34 5.75
C TYR A 70 8.66 18.55 5.21
N ARG A 71 9.15 17.61 5.98
CA ARG A 71 10.31 16.78 5.63
C ARG A 71 10.13 15.36 6.12
N ALA A 72 10.85 14.45 5.48
CA ALA A 72 10.97 13.07 5.90
C ALA A 72 12.44 12.64 5.85
N ALA A 73 12.84 11.81 6.79
CA ALA A 73 14.18 11.21 6.83
C ALA A 73 14.09 9.78 7.32
N LEU A 74 14.93 8.92 6.78
CA LEU A 74 15.04 7.54 7.23
C LEU A 74 16.07 7.44 8.36
N LYS A 75 15.68 6.78 9.46
CA LYS A 75 16.56 6.47 10.59
C LYS A 75 16.46 4.97 10.88
N GLY A 76 17.32 4.18 10.26
CA GLY A 76 17.27 2.72 10.42
C GLY A 76 15.94 2.16 9.93
N ASN A 77 15.18 1.50 10.82
CA ASN A 77 13.87 0.94 10.52
C ASN A 77 12.72 1.91 10.79
N LYS A 78 13.02 3.17 11.05
CA LYS A 78 12.02 4.18 11.37
C LYS A 78 12.07 5.31 10.35
N LEU A 79 10.91 5.85 10.04
CA LEU A 79 10.74 7.01 9.20
C LEU A 79 10.41 8.20 10.11
N ASN A 80 11.30 9.19 10.14
CA ASN A 80 11.08 10.43 10.90
C ASN A 80 10.42 11.46 9.99
N LEU A 81 9.29 12.00 10.45
CA LEU A 81 8.47 12.91 9.67
C LEU A 81 8.28 14.24 10.43
N GLN A 82 8.53 15.33 9.75
CA GLN A 82 8.22 16.67 10.22
C GLN A 82 7.05 17.22 9.40
N LEU A 83 5.88 17.27 10.00
CA LEU A 83 4.63 17.60 9.32
C LEU A 83 3.93 18.84 9.92
N GLY A 84 4.71 19.79 10.40
CA GLY A 84 4.17 21.01 10.96
C GLY A 84 3.66 20.89 12.39
N TYR A 85 3.93 19.78 13.06
CA TYR A 85 3.63 19.61 14.48
C TYR A 85 4.82 20.11 15.34
N SER A 86 4.57 20.34 16.61
CA SER A 86 5.60 20.79 17.56
C SER A 86 6.68 19.75 17.81
N HIS A 87 6.42 18.49 17.48
CA HIS A 87 7.35 17.37 17.63
C HIS A 87 7.40 16.55 16.35
N ASP A 88 8.48 15.82 16.17
CA ASP A 88 8.64 14.91 15.05
C ASP A 88 7.79 13.67 15.25
N ILE A 89 7.33 13.09 14.15
CA ILE A 89 6.59 11.83 14.15
C ILE A 89 7.53 10.73 13.68
N ASP A 90 7.68 9.68 14.49
CA ASP A 90 8.43 8.49 14.10
C ASP A 90 7.44 7.39 13.69
N PHE A 91 7.62 6.88 12.50
CA PHE A 91 6.81 5.80 11.95
C PHE A 91 7.66 4.54 11.82
N ASP A 92 7.21 3.46 12.47
CA ASP A 92 7.88 2.17 12.36
C ASP A 92 7.57 1.53 11.01
N ILE A 93 8.60 1.15 10.28
CA ILE A 93 8.46 0.51 8.97
C ILE A 93 8.21 -0.98 9.19
N PRO A 94 7.06 -1.53 8.73
CA PRO A 94 6.79 -2.96 8.87
C PRO A 94 7.75 -3.82 8.06
N ASP A 95 7.93 -5.06 8.49
CA ASP A 95 8.73 -6.04 7.75
C ASP A 95 8.13 -6.26 6.35
N GLY A 96 9.00 -6.42 5.36
CA GLY A 96 8.59 -6.61 3.97
C GLY A 96 8.28 -5.34 3.20
N ILE A 97 8.40 -4.17 3.85
CA ILE A 97 8.19 -2.87 3.21
C ILE A 97 9.50 -2.10 3.19
N LYS A 98 9.81 -1.52 2.04
CA LYS A 98 10.91 -0.59 1.85
C LYS A 98 10.37 0.80 1.60
N ILE A 99 10.92 1.79 2.30
CA ILE A 99 10.60 3.20 2.07
C ILE A 99 11.88 3.91 1.68
N VAL A 100 11.84 4.61 0.55
CA VAL A 100 12.94 5.44 0.07
C VAL A 100 12.48 6.89 0.12
N VAL A 101 13.31 7.76 0.68
CA VAL A 101 13.04 9.19 0.74
C VAL A 101 13.83 9.89 -0.34
N GLU A 102 13.14 10.53 -1.25
CA GLU A 102 13.74 11.36 -2.30
C GLU A 102 13.44 12.83 -2.02
N LYS A 103 14.45 13.67 -2.10
CA LYS A 103 14.32 15.14 -1.93
C LYS A 103 13.64 15.54 -0.61
N GLN A 104 13.66 14.70 0.42
CA GLN A 104 13.06 14.93 1.74
C GLN A 104 11.53 15.14 1.73
N THR A 105 10.90 15.24 0.58
CA THR A 105 9.45 15.46 0.44
C THR A 105 8.73 14.38 -0.33
N THR A 106 9.46 13.48 -0.95
CA THR A 106 8.87 12.38 -1.73
C THR A 106 9.21 11.05 -1.07
N LEU A 107 8.19 10.26 -0.78
CA LEU A 107 8.31 8.94 -0.17
C LEU A 107 7.93 7.87 -1.19
N LYS A 108 8.83 6.95 -1.44
CA LYS A 108 8.57 5.81 -2.32
C LYS A 108 8.44 4.56 -1.46
N ILE A 109 7.25 3.98 -1.44
CA ILE A 109 6.95 2.78 -0.64
C ILE A 109 6.88 1.60 -1.58
N THR A 110 7.71 0.59 -1.35
CA THR A 110 7.74 -0.61 -2.16
C THR A 110 7.57 -1.86 -1.31
N GLY A 111 6.97 -2.88 -1.86
CA GLY A 111 6.79 -4.15 -1.19
C GLY A 111 6.18 -5.19 -2.11
N SER A 112 6.24 -6.45 -1.68
CA SER A 112 5.67 -7.57 -2.42
C SER A 112 4.18 -7.78 -2.12
N ASP A 113 3.67 -7.25 -1.01
CA ASP A 113 2.28 -7.40 -0.60
C ASP A 113 1.53 -6.09 -0.82
N LYS A 114 0.55 -6.13 -1.73
CA LYS A 114 -0.28 -4.98 -2.05
C LYS A 114 -1.01 -4.43 -0.82
N GLN A 115 -1.52 -5.29 0.04
CA GLN A 115 -2.25 -4.88 1.25
C GLN A 115 -1.33 -4.13 2.22
N LYS A 116 -0.11 -4.63 2.43
CA LYS A 116 0.86 -3.97 3.31
C LYS A 116 1.28 -2.60 2.76
N VAL A 117 1.60 -2.53 1.47
CA VAL A 117 1.96 -1.27 0.81
C VAL A 117 0.83 -0.26 0.94
N GLY A 118 -0.40 -0.68 0.66
CA GLY A 118 -1.58 0.17 0.80
C GLY A 118 -1.84 0.61 2.24
N SER A 119 -1.68 -0.29 3.20
CA SER A 119 -1.86 0.01 4.63
C SER A 119 -0.84 1.04 5.12
N VAL A 120 0.43 0.87 4.75
CA VAL A 120 1.49 1.82 5.12
C VAL A 120 1.22 3.19 4.51
N ALA A 121 0.86 3.24 3.23
CA ALA A 121 0.52 4.49 2.56
C ALA A 121 -0.66 5.20 3.23
N SER A 122 -1.70 4.45 3.59
CA SER A 122 -2.87 5.00 4.28
C SER A 122 -2.54 5.55 5.66
N LYS A 123 -1.72 4.83 6.43
CA LYS A 123 -1.27 5.28 7.76
C LYS A 123 -0.48 6.58 7.66
N LEU A 124 0.42 6.66 6.69
CA LEU A 124 1.21 7.88 6.47
C LEU A 124 0.33 9.05 6.06
N LYS A 125 -0.67 8.83 5.22
CA LYS A 125 -1.63 9.87 4.84
C LYS A 125 -2.45 10.38 6.04
N THR A 126 -2.78 9.52 7.00
CA THR A 126 -3.56 9.93 8.18
C THR A 126 -2.76 10.75 9.18
N LEU A 127 -1.43 10.70 9.14
CA LEU A 127 -0.59 11.52 10.02
C LEU A 127 -0.80 13.01 9.80
N ARG A 128 -1.02 13.41 8.56
CA ARG A 128 -1.40 14.76 8.21
C ARG A 128 -2.28 14.73 6.97
N LYS A 129 -3.57 14.80 7.16
CA LYS A 129 -4.54 14.76 6.05
C LYS A 129 -4.42 16.01 5.18
N ILE A 130 -4.75 15.85 3.91
CA ILE A 130 -4.71 16.96 2.96
C ILE A 130 -5.75 18.01 3.35
N GLU A 131 -5.29 19.23 3.45
CA GLU A 131 -6.17 20.39 3.67
C GLU A 131 -6.83 20.78 2.34
N PRO A 132 -8.17 20.96 2.30
CA PRO A 132 -8.85 21.26 1.03
C PRO A 132 -8.63 22.67 0.52
N TYR A 133 -8.14 23.58 1.36
CA TYR A 133 -7.95 24.99 0.96
C TYR A 133 -6.64 25.24 0.25
N LYS A 134 -5.52 24.79 0.82
CA LYS A 134 -4.18 24.98 0.26
C LYS A 134 -3.54 23.70 -0.26
N GLY A 135 -4.15 22.56 -0.02
CA GLY A 135 -3.63 21.26 -0.45
C GLY A 135 -2.43 20.76 0.33
N LYS A 136 -2.16 21.35 1.51
CA LYS A 136 -1.06 20.89 2.38
C LYS A 136 -1.39 19.56 3.03
N GLY A 137 -0.42 18.70 3.15
CA GLY A 137 -0.53 17.40 3.81
C GLY A 137 0.22 16.33 3.06
N VAL A 138 0.02 15.09 3.47
CA VAL A 138 0.59 13.91 2.81
C VAL A 138 -0.39 13.44 1.75
N ARG A 139 0.03 13.42 0.49
CA ARG A 139 -0.81 12.98 -0.61
C ARG A 139 -0.10 11.94 -1.47
N GLU A 140 -0.86 11.09 -2.12
CA GLU A 140 -0.34 10.17 -3.12
C GLU A 140 -0.08 10.89 -4.43
N LYS A 141 1.02 10.56 -5.10
CA LYS A 141 1.34 11.14 -6.40
C LYS A 141 0.21 10.87 -7.40
N GLY A 142 -0.26 11.95 -8.02
CA GLY A 142 -1.38 11.87 -8.98
C GLY A 142 -2.76 11.86 -8.32
N GLN A 143 -2.83 11.95 -6.99
CA GLN A 143 -4.12 12.02 -6.30
C GLN A 143 -4.80 13.36 -6.60
N TYR A 144 -6.08 13.27 -6.96
CA TYR A 144 -6.90 14.47 -7.12
C TYR A 144 -7.23 15.06 -5.75
N VAL A 145 -6.99 16.33 -5.60
CA VAL A 145 -7.31 17.08 -4.38
C VAL A 145 -8.35 18.12 -4.71
N LEU A 146 -9.51 18.01 -4.08
CA LEU A 146 -10.54 19.03 -4.21
C LEU A 146 -10.11 20.27 -3.44
N LYS A 147 -9.84 21.36 -4.18
CA LYS A 147 -9.51 22.63 -3.57
C LYS A 147 -10.77 23.44 -3.33
N LYS A 148 -10.98 23.83 -2.09
CA LYS A 148 -12.07 24.73 -1.72
C LYS A 148 -11.54 26.15 -1.59
N GLU A 149 -12.36 27.12 -1.94
CA GLU A 149 -12.02 28.52 -1.69
C GLU A 149 -12.06 28.80 -0.18
N GLY A 150 -11.19 29.66 0.29
CA GLY A 150 -11.22 30.13 1.66
C GLY A 150 -12.56 30.78 1.99
N LYS A 151 -12.86 30.88 3.30
CA LYS A 151 -14.09 31.52 3.73
C LYS A 151 -14.17 32.94 3.19
N LYS A 152 -15.19 33.20 2.41
CA LYS A 152 -15.55 34.55 2.04
C LYS A 152 -16.35 35.17 3.18
N LYS A 153 -15.90 36.29 3.63
CA LYS A 153 -16.67 37.06 4.59
C LYS A 153 -17.73 37.89 3.87
#